data_136d95468713bda9a443d540a23dd982
#
_entry.id   136d95468713bda9a443d540a23dd982
#
_cell.length_a   1.000
_cell.length_b   1.000
_cell.length_c   1.000
_cell.angle_alpha   90.00
_cell.angle_beta   90.00
_cell.angle_gamma   90.00
#
_symmetry.space_group_name_H-M   'P 1'
#
loop_
_entity.id
_entity.type
_entity.pdbx_description
1 polymer ?
#
loop_
_entity_poly.entity_id
_entity_poly.type
_entity_poly.pdbx_seq_one_letter_code
_entity_poly.pdbx_strand_id
1 'polypeptide(L)'
;MPDNASSNKRIARNSIFLSIRMVFVLSISLYTSRIILQTLGVEDYGVYNVVCGFVSMFTFLNTSMSNGIQRFYNYELGKTGITGANNVYVTSMLIQFLLGFLIIVVCESFGLWYLHSKMVIPESRMFAAEWIFQLSMVGFLLVIMQVPYTQL
;
A
#
# COMPACT_ATOMS: atom_id res chain seq x y z
N MET A 1 -1.11 -41.12 10.71
CA MET A 1 -0.30 -39.89 10.90
C MET A 1 0.08 -39.40 9.52
N PRO A 2 -0.37 -38.20 9.10
CA PRO A 2 0.04 -37.69 7.78
C PRO A 2 1.53 -37.43 7.77
N ASP A 3 2.16 -37.83 6.68
CA ASP A 3 3.60 -37.83 6.45
C ASP A 3 4.20 -36.42 6.65
N ASN A 4 4.76 -36.14 7.82
CA ASN A 4 5.43 -34.90 8.14
C ASN A 4 6.56 -34.56 7.15
N ALA A 5 7.17 -35.59 6.55
CA ALA A 5 8.22 -35.41 5.55
C ALA A 5 7.71 -34.81 4.24
N SER A 6 6.53 -35.19 3.76
CA SER A 6 5.92 -34.64 2.53
C SER A 6 5.46 -33.20 2.74
N SER A 7 4.91 -32.88 3.90
CA SER A 7 4.51 -31.51 4.28
C SER A 7 5.72 -30.59 4.39
N ASN A 8 6.78 -31.01 5.06
CA ASN A 8 8.02 -30.24 5.21
C ASN A 8 8.68 -29.95 3.87
N LYS A 9 8.68 -30.92 2.93
CA LYS A 9 9.22 -30.72 1.57
C LYS A 9 8.41 -29.68 0.78
N ARG A 10 7.08 -29.67 0.92
CA ARG A 10 6.22 -28.66 0.29
C ARG A 10 6.46 -27.27 0.86
N ILE A 11 6.56 -27.15 2.19
CA ILE A 11 6.86 -25.89 2.88
C ILE A 11 8.24 -25.37 2.44
N ALA A 12 9.27 -26.20 2.47
CA ALA A 12 10.61 -25.83 2.05
C ALA A 12 10.64 -25.34 0.60
N ARG A 13 9.98 -26.05 -0.32
CA ARG A 13 9.89 -25.64 -1.73
C ARG A 13 9.19 -24.28 -1.89
N ASN A 14 8.07 -24.08 -1.20
CA ASN A 14 7.34 -22.81 -1.26
C ASN A 14 8.18 -21.66 -0.69
N SER A 15 8.91 -21.89 0.41
CA SER A 15 9.81 -20.89 0.99
C SER A 15 10.95 -20.52 0.04
N ILE A 16 11.54 -21.50 -0.65
CA ILE A 16 12.58 -21.23 -1.66
C ILE A 16 12.02 -20.39 -2.80
N PHE A 17 10.85 -20.72 -3.33
CA PHE A 17 10.21 -19.92 -4.39
C PHE A 17 9.91 -18.49 -3.94
N LEU A 18 9.41 -18.32 -2.71
CA LEU A 18 9.18 -16.99 -2.14
C LEU A 18 10.48 -16.20 -1.99
N SER A 19 11.56 -16.85 -1.53
CA SER A 19 12.87 -16.21 -1.39
C SER A 19 13.45 -15.78 -2.75
N ILE A 20 13.37 -16.65 -3.76
CA ILE A 20 13.82 -16.33 -5.12
C ILE A 20 13.01 -15.14 -5.67
N ARG A 21 11.68 -15.15 -5.52
CA ARG A 21 10.82 -14.03 -5.90
C ARG A 21 11.25 -12.73 -5.21
N MET A 22 11.56 -12.80 -3.92
CA MET A 22 11.96 -11.63 -3.12
C MET A 22 13.29 -11.05 -3.62
N VAL A 23 14.28 -11.89 -3.88
CA VAL A 23 15.58 -11.49 -4.43
C VAL A 23 15.39 -10.86 -5.82
N PHE A 24 14.54 -11.45 -6.66
CA PHE A 24 14.25 -10.93 -8.00
C PHE A 24 13.60 -9.56 -7.96
N VAL A 25 12.57 -9.38 -7.11
CA VAL A 25 11.90 -8.09 -6.90
C VAL A 25 12.88 -7.04 -6.37
N LEU A 26 13.73 -7.40 -5.39
CA LEU A 26 14.77 -6.52 -4.86
C LEU A 26 15.75 -6.08 -5.95
N SER A 27 16.20 -6.99 -6.79
CA SER A 27 17.13 -6.70 -7.89
C SER A 27 16.51 -5.72 -8.90
N ILE A 28 15.25 -5.95 -9.28
CA ILE A 28 14.51 -5.04 -10.16
C ILE A 28 14.34 -3.67 -9.50
N SER A 29 13.98 -3.62 -8.22
CA SER A 29 13.78 -2.37 -7.48
C SER A 29 15.07 -1.54 -7.42
N LEU A 30 16.20 -2.17 -7.12
CA LEU A 30 17.51 -1.50 -7.12
C LEU A 30 17.90 -0.98 -8.50
N TYR A 31 17.68 -1.80 -9.53
CA TYR A 31 17.95 -1.40 -10.91
C TYR A 31 17.08 -0.22 -11.36
N THR A 32 15.78 -0.29 -11.05
CA THR A 32 14.81 0.78 -11.34
C THR A 32 15.16 2.08 -10.60
N SER A 33 15.52 2.01 -9.31
CA SER A 33 15.94 3.17 -8.54
C SER A 33 17.17 3.85 -9.14
N ARG A 34 18.12 3.06 -9.63
CA ARG A 34 19.31 3.59 -10.31
C ARG A 34 18.97 4.32 -11.61
N ILE A 35 18.08 3.74 -12.43
CA ILE A 35 17.64 4.36 -13.69
C ILE A 35 16.91 5.67 -13.40
N ILE A 36 15.97 5.65 -12.45
CA ILE A 36 15.20 6.82 -12.06
C ILE A 36 16.16 7.95 -11.60
N LEU A 37 17.13 7.62 -10.73
CA LEU A 37 18.10 8.60 -10.26
C LEU A 37 18.96 9.16 -11.39
N GLN A 38 19.38 8.34 -12.35
CA GLN A 38 20.17 8.79 -13.50
C GLN A 38 19.37 9.64 -14.47
N THR A 39 18.07 9.37 -14.62
CA THR A 39 17.20 10.04 -15.59
C THR A 39 16.64 11.36 -15.02
N LEU A 40 16.19 11.35 -13.78
CA LEU A 40 15.62 12.52 -13.10
C LEU A 40 16.69 13.45 -12.54
N GLY A 41 17.85 12.93 -12.16
CA GLY A 41 18.87 13.64 -11.40
C GLY A 41 18.55 13.65 -9.89
N VAL A 42 19.50 14.18 -9.12
CA VAL A 42 19.45 14.13 -7.65
C VAL A 42 18.30 14.99 -7.10
N GLU A 43 18.05 16.15 -7.68
CA GLU A 43 17.01 17.09 -7.22
C GLU A 43 15.61 16.51 -7.39
N ASP A 44 15.26 16.06 -8.60
CA ASP A 44 13.93 15.51 -8.89
C ASP A 44 13.68 14.17 -8.19
N TYR A 45 14.72 13.35 -8.07
CA TYR A 45 14.65 12.12 -7.29
C TYR A 45 14.42 12.42 -5.80
N GLY A 46 15.01 13.49 -5.28
CA GLY A 46 14.75 13.98 -3.93
C GLY A 46 13.27 14.37 -3.72
N VAL A 47 12.72 15.18 -4.62
CA VAL A 47 11.30 15.59 -4.61
C VAL A 47 10.39 14.36 -4.67
N TYR A 48 10.64 13.45 -5.61
CA TYR A 48 9.90 12.19 -5.74
C TYR A 48 9.87 11.39 -4.44
N ASN A 49 11.04 11.18 -3.80
CA ASN A 49 11.12 10.40 -2.56
C ASN A 49 10.39 11.07 -1.39
N VAL A 50 10.48 12.40 -1.27
CA VAL A 50 9.79 13.12 -0.18
C VAL A 50 8.28 13.02 -0.35
N VAL A 51 7.77 13.24 -1.55
CA VAL A 51 6.33 13.15 -1.84
C VAL A 51 5.81 11.73 -1.65
N CYS A 52 6.49 10.73 -2.22
CA CYS A 52 6.11 9.32 -2.04
C CYS A 52 6.25 8.87 -0.58
N GLY A 53 7.26 9.36 0.14
CA GLY A 53 7.46 9.10 1.57
C GLY A 53 6.29 9.61 2.41
N PHE A 54 5.82 10.82 2.14
CA PHE A 54 4.64 11.38 2.80
C PHE A 54 3.40 10.49 2.59
N VAL A 55 3.13 10.07 1.36
CA VAL A 55 2.01 9.17 1.05
C VAL A 55 2.17 7.80 1.71
N SER A 56 3.39 7.27 1.76
CA SER A 56 3.67 5.96 2.35
C SER A 56 3.40 5.89 3.86
N MET A 57 3.41 7.02 4.57
CA MET A 57 3.04 7.06 5.99
C MET A 57 1.61 6.56 6.24
N PHE A 58 0.71 6.73 5.27
CA PHE A 58 -0.66 6.24 5.38
C PHE A 58 -0.80 4.73 5.16
N THR A 59 0.24 4.05 4.66
CA THR A 59 0.24 2.59 4.50
C THR A 59 0.09 1.86 5.83
N PHE A 60 0.53 2.46 6.93
CA PHE A 60 0.31 1.94 8.28
C PHE A 60 -1.17 1.77 8.60
N LEU A 61 -2.01 2.75 8.25
CA LEU A 61 -3.46 2.67 8.45
C LEU A 61 -4.06 1.49 7.68
N ASN A 62 -3.62 1.31 6.43
CA ASN A 62 -4.05 0.21 5.60
C ASN A 62 -3.75 -1.16 6.23
N THR A 63 -2.53 -1.36 6.73
CA THR A 63 -2.12 -2.61 7.39
C THR A 63 -2.93 -2.88 8.67
N SER A 64 -3.16 -1.85 9.47
CA SER A 64 -3.93 -1.96 10.71
C SER A 64 -5.38 -2.34 10.44
N MET A 65 -6.01 -1.71 9.43
CA MET A 65 -7.38 -2.04 9.01
C MET A 65 -7.48 -3.45 8.44
N SER A 66 -6.53 -3.86 7.62
CA SER A 66 -6.46 -5.21 7.05
C SER A 66 -6.49 -6.30 8.12
N ASN A 67 -5.64 -6.18 9.13
CA ASN A 67 -5.60 -7.13 10.24
C ASN A 67 -6.91 -7.15 11.06
N GLY A 68 -7.52 -5.99 11.24
CA GLY A 68 -8.82 -5.88 11.91
C GLY A 68 -9.94 -6.59 11.14
N ILE A 69 -10.06 -6.30 9.85
CA ILE A 69 -11.08 -6.89 8.97
C ILE A 69 -10.93 -8.41 8.93
N GLN A 70 -9.71 -8.93 8.73
CA GLN A 70 -9.43 -10.35 8.70
C GLN A 70 -9.87 -11.06 9.98
N ARG A 71 -9.63 -10.46 11.13
CA ARG A 71 -10.03 -11.02 12.41
C ARG A 71 -11.56 -11.11 12.55
N PHE A 72 -12.27 -10.04 12.22
CA PHE A 72 -13.73 -9.99 12.29
C PHE A 72 -14.38 -10.92 11.25
N TYR A 73 -13.84 -10.96 10.04
CA TYR A 73 -14.31 -11.85 8.99
C TYR A 73 -14.21 -13.32 9.40
N ASN A 74 -13.06 -13.75 9.90
CA ASN A 74 -12.84 -15.13 10.35
C ASN A 74 -13.72 -15.48 11.56
N TYR A 75 -13.96 -14.53 12.47
CA TYR A 75 -14.83 -14.74 13.63
C TYR A 75 -16.29 -14.96 13.20
N GLU A 76 -16.82 -14.08 12.35
CA GLU A 76 -18.19 -14.20 11.86
C GLU A 76 -18.39 -15.41 10.95
N LEU A 77 -17.40 -15.76 10.15
CA LEU A 77 -17.42 -16.97 9.34
C LEU A 77 -17.58 -18.23 10.21
N GLY A 78 -16.88 -18.27 11.34
CA GLY A 78 -17.00 -19.39 12.30
C GLY A 78 -18.30 -19.41 13.09
N LYS A 79 -18.93 -18.25 13.34
CA LYS A 79 -20.13 -18.12 14.18
C LYS A 79 -21.43 -18.24 13.39
N THR A 80 -21.56 -17.52 12.30
CA THR A 80 -22.80 -17.35 11.51
C THR A 80 -22.68 -17.85 10.07
N GLY A 81 -21.50 -18.36 9.70
CA GLY A 81 -21.20 -18.85 8.38
C GLY A 81 -21.08 -17.72 7.35
N ILE A 82 -21.31 -18.08 6.07
CA ILE A 82 -21.08 -17.17 4.93
C ILE A 82 -21.94 -15.91 4.99
N THR A 83 -23.14 -15.96 5.56
CA THR A 83 -24.03 -14.80 5.64
C THR A 83 -23.45 -13.71 6.56
N GLY A 84 -22.92 -14.09 7.73
CA GLY A 84 -22.26 -13.15 8.64
C GLY A 84 -20.96 -12.61 8.06
N ALA A 85 -20.16 -13.49 7.46
CA ALA A 85 -18.92 -13.07 6.80
C ALA A 85 -19.18 -12.05 5.67
N ASN A 86 -20.26 -12.23 4.89
CA ASN A 86 -20.65 -11.27 3.84
C ASN A 86 -21.05 -9.90 4.41
N ASN A 87 -21.74 -9.87 5.55
CA ASN A 87 -22.09 -8.62 6.22
C ASN A 87 -20.83 -7.87 6.70
N VAL A 88 -19.84 -8.58 7.26
CA VAL A 88 -18.56 -8.00 7.64
C VAL A 88 -17.83 -7.46 6.42
N TYR A 89 -17.84 -8.19 5.31
CA TYR A 89 -17.22 -7.76 4.05
C TYR A 89 -17.84 -6.45 3.53
N VAL A 90 -19.15 -6.37 3.40
CA VAL A 90 -19.86 -5.17 2.94
C VAL A 90 -19.63 -3.98 3.86
N THR A 91 -19.69 -4.20 5.18
CA THR A 91 -19.43 -3.16 6.16
C THR A 91 -17.99 -2.67 6.08
N SER A 92 -17.04 -3.58 5.92
CA SER A 92 -15.62 -3.24 5.77
C SER A 92 -15.35 -2.43 4.50
N MET A 93 -16.00 -2.76 3.39
CA MET A 93 -15.93 -1.98 2.15
C MET A 93 -16.41 -0.54 2.37
N LEU A 94 -17.53 -0.36 3.05
CA LEU A 94 -18.09 0.96 3.33
C LEU A 94 -17.17 1.79 4.25
N ILE A 95 -16.67 1.18 5.32
CA ILE A 95 -15.72 1.84 6.24
C ILE A 95 -14.44 2.22 5.49
N GLN A 96 -13.93 1.32 4.65
CA GLN A 96 -12.70 1.56 3.89
C GLN A 96 -12.86 2.70 2.88
N PHE A 97 -14.01 2.76 2.21
CA PHE A 97 -14.33 3.85 1.30
C PHE A 97 -14.43 5.20 2.02
N LEU A 98 -15.11 5.23 3.17
CA LEU A 98 -15.25 6.43 4.00
C LEU A 98 -13.88 6.90 4.54
N LEU A 99 -13.07 5.97 5.02
CA LEU A 99 -11.71 6.24 5.49
C LEU A 99 -10.82 6.78 4.36
N GLY A 100 -10.87 6.13 3.20
CA GLY A 100 -10.13 6.57 2.00
C GLY A 100 -10.52 7.99 1.58
N PHE A 101 -11.82 8.28 1.54
CA PHE A 101 -12.32 9.61 1.22
C PHE A 101 -11.84 10.67 2.24
N LEU A 102 -11.92 10.35 3.54
CA LEU A 102 -11.46 11.25 4.59
C LEU A 102 -9.96 11.53 4.49
N ILE A 103 -9.15 10.50 4.25
CA ILE A 103 -7.71 10.66 4.06
C ILE A 103 -7.40 11.55 2.85
N ILE A 104 -8.11 11.38 1.74
CA ILE A 104 -7.92 12.22 0.56
C ILE A 104 -8.20 13.68 0.90
N VAL A 105 -9.34 13.98 1.52
CA VAL A 105 -9.69 15.35 1.88
C VAL A 105 -8.61 15.98 2.78
N VAL A 106 -8.11 15.23 3.75
CA VAL A 106 -7.01 15.69 4.63
C VAL A 106 -5.71 15.88 3.84
N CYS A 107 -5.36 14.93 2.99
CA CYS A 107 -4.14 15.01 2.18
C CYS A 107 -4.20 16.11 1.14
N GLU A 108 -5.32 16.33 0.48
CA GLU A 108 -5.48 17.43 -0.46
C GLU A 108 -5.38 18.80 0.25
N SER A 109 -6.01 18.93 1.41
CA SER A 109 -5.98 20.18 2.14
C SER A 109 -4.61 20.46 2.77
N PHE A 110 -4.10 19.51 3.55
CA PHE A 110 -2.85 19.67 4.30
C PHE A 110 -1.62 19.38 3.47
N GLY A 111 -1.68 18.36 2.59
CA GLY A 111 -0.55 17.96 1.77
C GLY A 111 -0.17 19.00 0.73
N LEU A 112 -1.13 19.58 0.02
CA LEU A 112 -0.88 20.68 -0.91
C LEU A 112 -0.39 21.93 -0.19
N TRP A 113 -0.98 22.28 0.97
CA TRP A 113 -0.46 23.38 1.78
C TRP A 113 0.98 23.16 2.21
N TYR A 114 1.32 21.94 2.67
CA TYR A 114 2.66 21.59 3.08
C TYR A 114 3.66 21.63 1.92
N LEU A 115 3.26 21.13 0.76
CA LEU A 115 4.06 21.11 -0.46
C LEU A 115 4.42 22.53 -0.92
N HIS A 116 3.48 23.48 -0.85
CA HIS A 116 3.71 24.87 -1.28
C HIS A 116 4.38 25.73 -0.22
N SER A 117 4.17 25.45 1.08
CA SER A 117 4.57 26.36 2.15
C SER A 117 5.83 25.94 2.90
N LYS A 118 6.12 24.65 2.95
CA LYS A 118 7.20 24.09 3.80
C LYS A 118 8.28 23.37 3.02
N MET A 119 7.98 22.86 1.85
CA MET A 119 8.99 22.22 1.01
C MET A 119 9.78 23.25 0.21
N VAL A 120 11.10 23.06 0.19
CA VAL A 120 12.01 23.86 -0.62
C VAL A 120 12.11 23.19 -1.98
N ILE A 121 11.11 23.43 -2.84
CA ILE A 121 11.06 22.92 -4.21
C ILE A 121 11.26 24.09 -5.17
N PRO A 122 12.18 24.00 -6.16
CA PRO A 122 12.31 25.02 -7.19
C PRO A 122 10.98 25.24 -7.93
N GLU A 123 10.62 26.51 -8.22
CA GLU A 123 9.35 26.84 -8.89
C GLU A 123 9.17 26.11 -10.21
N SER A 124 10.26 25.91 -10.95
CA SER A 124 10.26 25.15 -12.21
C SER A 124 9.87 23.67 -12.08
N ARG A 125 9.93 23.14 -10.86
CA ARG A 125 9.62 21.72 -10.53
C ARG A 125 8.32 21.55 -9.75
N MET A 126 7.69 22.63 -9.32
CA MET A 126 6.46 22.59 -8.52
C MET A 126 5.34 21.85 -9.24
N PHE A 127 5.15 22.12 -10.53
CA PHE A 127 4.16 21.42 -11.35
C PHE A 127 4.39 19.90 -11.39
N ALA A 128 5.64 19.46 -11.53
CA ALA A 128 5.96 18.03 -11.51
C ALA A 128 5.69 17.40 -10.12
N ALA A 129 6.01 18.12 -9.03
CA ALA A 129 5.76 17.67 -7.66
C ALA A 129 4.26 17.51 -7.38
N GLU A 130 3.43 18.44 -7.83
CA GLU A 130 1.97 18.35 -7.75
C GLU A 130 1.43 17.11 -8.47
N TRP A 131 1.88 16.84 -9.69
CA TRP A 131 1.47 15.66 -10.43
C TRP A 131 1.90 14.36 -9.76
N ILE A 132 3.12 14.30 -9.23
CA ILE A 132 3.59 13.15 -8.46
C ILE A 132 2.71 12.94 -7.24
N PHE A 133 2.36 14.02 -6.53
CA PHE A 133 1.48 13.97 -5.37
C PHE A 133 0.10 13.42 -5.74
N GLN A 134 -0.55 13.96 -6.76
CA GLN A 134 -1.87 13.52 -7.22
C GLN A 134 -1.88 12.06 -7.67
N LEU A 135 -0.90 11.64 -8.48
CA LEU A 135 -0.76 10.25 -8.91
C LEU A 135 -0.52 9.30 -7.74
N SER A 136 0.25 9.74 -6.73
CA SER A 136 0.49 8.97 -5.52
C SER A 136 -0.79 8.81 -4.69
N MET A 137 -1.65 9.85 -4.62
CA MET A 137 -2.96 9.79 -3.98
C MET A 137 -3.90 8.79 -4.67
N VAL A 138 -3.93 8.81 -6.01
CA VAL A 138 -4.70 7.82 -6.77
C VAL A 138 -4.19 6.40 -6.51
N GLY A 139 -2.87 6.21 -6.51
CA GLY A 139 -2.25 4.92 -6.18
C GLY A 139 -2.61 4.45 -4.77
N PHE A 140 -2.59 5.35 -3.79
CA PHE A 140 -2.98 5.06 -2.41
C PHE A 140 -4.45 4.66 -2.28
N LEU A 141 -5.35 5.32 -3.01
CA LEU A 141 -6.76 4.93 -3.08
C LEU A 141 -6.94 3.49 -3.56
N LEU A 142 -6.26 3.14 -4.65
CA LEU A 142 -6.34 1.78 -5.19
C LEU A 142 -5.86 0.75 -4.16
N VAL A 143 -4.80 1.05 -3.41
CA VAL A 143 -4.28 0.18 -2.35
C VAL A 143 -5.29 0.05 -1.19
N ILE A 144 -5.95 1.14 -0.77
CA ILE A 144 -7.00 1.08 0.26
C ILE A 144 -8.17 0.21 -0.21
N MET A 145 -8.62 0.40 -1.44
CA MET A 145 -9.75 -0.37 -1.97
C MET A 145 -9.43 -1.86 -2.16
N GLN A 146 -8.16 -2.23 -2.28
CA GLN A 146 -7.72 -3.61 -2.38
C GLN A 146 -7.89 -4.40 -1.08
N VAL A 147 -7.89 -3.74 0.09
CA VAL A 147 -7.85 -4.41 1.41
C VAL A 147 -8.97 -5.44 1.61
N PRO A 148 -10.26 -5.14 1.38
CA PRO A 148 -11.32 -6.12 1.59
C PRO A 148 -11.20 -7.35 0.69
N TYR A 149 -10.65 -7.18 -0.52
CA TYR A 149 -10.47 -8.28 -1.49
C TYR A 149 -9.34 -9.23 -1.12
N THR A 150 -8.33 -8.75 -0.42
CA THR A 150 -7.16 -9.58 -0.03
C THR A 150 -7.42 -10.42 1.21
N GLN A 151 -8.56 -10.24 1.88
CA GLN A 151 -8.93 -10.94 3.11
C GLN A 151 -9.92 -12.10 2.86
N LEU A 152 -10.42 -12.24 1.63
CA LEU A 152 -11.26 -13.36 1.18
C LEU A 152 -10.41 -14.59 0.84
#